data_91a0bf756f2c225952732ba7b243b6ea
#
_entry.id   91a0bf756f2c225952732ba7b243b6ea
#
_cell.length_a   1.000
_cell.length_b   1.000
_cell.length_c   1.000
_cell.angle_alpha   90.00
_cell.angle_beta   90.00
_cell.angle_gamma   90.00
#
_symmetry.space_group_name_H-M   'P 1'
#
loop_
_entity.id
_entity.type
_entity.pdbx_description
1 polymer ?
#
loop_
_entity_poly.entity_id
_entity_poly.type
_entity_poly.pdbx_seq_one_letter_code
_entity_poly.pdbx_strand_id
1 'polypeptide(L)'
;TPIKSSAASDVYKRQYLSWRYESWVGRMAGEAMVYVAFRSNIWLWRIVDALMLVLLPVGIIRLAEKTAGVRSADIWHGIASVSGYFLMAATTFGYAAVWMNGSIFYTWSFTCGIWALQPVADLVFDGEHFKRRQLFYAIPCAVIASMSIEQMGAVLFTLELLAVLFLYWRDRKISWELCLQTAVTAAAFAVLFLAPGNELRVASEVTNWMPQYPSLTFGQHLFITAQWLISSFANENKLFLAGIWMIGILLLKERRKDGSNDRSDSVWMCFAGIFTVVSCLPFLGITVLSDVGMDIGDIMLC
;
A
#
# COMPACT_ATOMS: atom_id res chain seq x y z
N THR A 1 -20.87 0.28 -38.04
CA THR A 1 -19.88 -0.79 -38.22
C THR A 1 -19.03 -0.95 -36.97
N PRO A 2 -19.14 -2.08 -36.22
CA PRO A 2 -18.53 -2.25 -34.87
C PRO A 2 -17.00 -2.23 -34.87
N ILE A 3 -16.33 -2.57 -35.94
CA ILE A 3 -14.87 -2.76 -35.99
C ILE A 3 -14.08 -1.45 -35.94
N LYS A 4 -14.62 -0.35 -36.41
CA LYS A 4 -13.96 0.96 -36.30
C LYS A 4 -13.96 1.53 -34.88
N SER A 5 -14.88 1.08 -34.01
CA SER A 5 -14.98 1.57 -32.64
C SER A 5 -13.94 0.93 -31.69
N SER A 6 -13.56 -0.35 -31.90
CA SER A 6 -12.57 -1.01 -31.03
C SER A 6 -11.15 -0.51 -31.29
N ALA A 7 -10.71 -0.42 -32.55
CA ALA A 7 -9.41 0.10 -32.91
C ALA A 7 -9.24 1.57 -32.48
N ALA A 8 -10.25 2.41 -32.68
CA ALA A 8 -10.25 3.78 -32.18
C ALA A 8 -10.17 3.83 -30.64
N SER A 9 -10.93 2.96 -29.95
CA SER A 9 -10.88 2.87 -28.49
C SER A 9 -9.49 2.50 -27.96
N ASP A 10 -8.80 1.57 -28.61
CA ASP A 10 -7.45 1.17 -28.22
C ASP A 10 -6.41 2.26 -28.48
N VAL A 11 -6.54 3.01 -29.58
CA VAL A 11 -5.71 4.18 -29.87
C VAL A 11 -5.92 5.26 -28.81
N TYR A 12 -7.16 5.60 -28.46
CA TYR A 12 -7.47 6.58 -27.41
C TYR A 12 -6.96 6.13 -26.02
N LYS A 13 -7.04 4.84 -25.70
CA LYS A 13 -6.49 4.30 -24.47
C LYS A 13 -4.98 4.50 -24.39
N ARG A 14 -4.26 4.13 -25.46
CA ARG A 14 -2.80 4.31 -25.51
C ARG A 14 -2.42 5.79 -25.42
N GLN A 15 -3.10 6.63 -26.16
CA GLN A 15 -2.88 8.09 -26.12
C GLN A 15 -3.15 8.66 -24.73
N TYR A 16 -4.24 8.25 -24.07
CA TYR A 16 -4.55 8.69 -22.71
C TYR A 16 -3.46 8.28 -21.71
N LEU A 17 -3.07 7.00 -21.70
CA LEU A 17 -2.06 6.51 -20.76
C LEU A 17 -0.67 7.13 -21.03
N SER A 18 -0.28 7.26 -22.32
CA SER A 18 0.98 7.92 -22.68
C SER A 18 0.98 9.38 -22.24
N TRP A 19 -0.11 10.10 -22.51
CA TRP A 19 -0.27 11.49 -22.07
C TRP A 19 -0.19 11.61 -20.55
N ARG A 20 -0.87 10.73 -19.78
CA ARG A 20 -0.82 10.73 -18.31
C ARG A 20 0.60 10.50 -17.81
N TYR A 21 1.31 9.55 -18.38
CA TYR A 21 2.68 9.23 -18.01
C TYR A 21 3.67 10.37 -18.26
N GLU A 22 3.54 11.02 -19.42
CA GLU A 22 4.46 12.06 -19.85
C GLU A 22 4.16 13.43 -19.21
N SER A 23 2.88 13.74 -18.96
CA SER A 23 2.46 15.08 -18.57
C SER A 23 1.84 15.21 -17.19
N TRP A 24 1.58 14.11 -16.47
CA TRP A 24 0.90 14.20 -15.19
C TRP A 24 1.44 13.27 -14.10
N VAL A 25 1.39 11.92 -14.27
CA VAL A 25 1.72 10.99 -13.19
C VAL A 25 2.11 9.60 -13.69
N GLY A 26 3.05 8.95 -12.98
CA GLY A 26 3.48 7.58 -13.28
C GLY A 26 2.59 6.44 -12.78
N ARG A 27 1.43 6.73 -12.19
CA ARG A 27 0.50 5.76 -11.57
C ARG A 27 -0.25 4.91 -12.59
N MET A 28 0.48 4.27 -13.49
CA MET A 28 -0.07 3.67 -14.72
C MET A 28 -1.07 2.54 -14.47
N ALA A 29 -0.87 1.71 -13.43
CA ALA A 29 -1.82 0.66 -13.10
C ALA A 29 -3.15 1.25 -12.59
N GLY A 30 -3.10 2.22 -11.68
CA GLY A 30 -4.26 2.95 -11.20
C GLY A 30 -5.00 3.65 -12.33
N GLU A 31 -4.29 4.41 -13.18
CA GLU A 31 -4.88 5.11 -14.34
C GLU A 31 -5.54 4.15 -15.33
N ALA A 32 -4.92 3.00 -15.60
CA ALA A 32 -5.52 1.98 -16.45
C ALA A 32 -6.81 1.40 -15.87
N MET A 33 -6.83 1.14 -14.56
CA MET A 33 -8.02 0.64 -13.87
C MET A 33 -9.13 1.70 -13.84
N VAL A 34 -8.79 2.96 -13.56
CA VAL A 34 -9.73 4.10 -13.63
C VAL A 34 -10.32 4.21 -15.04
N TYR A 35 -9.47 4.16 -16.07
CA TYR A 35 -9.95 4.19 -17.47
C TYR A 35 -10.95 3.07 -17.76
N VAL A 36 -10.65 1.84 -17.31
CA VAL A 36 -11.56 0.69 -17.49
C VAL A 36 -12.86 0.91 -16.70
N ALA A 37 -12.78 1.38 -15.45
CA ALA A 37 -13.95 1.65 -14.61
C ALA A 37 -14.88 2.69 -15.23
N PHE A 38 -14.35 3.80 -15.77
CA PHE A 38 -15.15 4.84 -16.44
C PHE A 38 -15.76 4.39 -17.78
N ARG A 39 -15.12 3.44 -18.48
CA ARG A 39 -15.63 2.92 -19.77
C ARG A 39 -16.58 1.76 -19.58
N SER A 40 -16.58 1.10 -18.45
CA SER A 40 -17.45 -0.02 -18.12
C SER A 40 -18.72 0.44 -17.40
N ASN A 41 -19.59 -0.51 -17.11
CA ASN A 41 -20.76 -0.25 -16.27
C ASN A 41 -20.31 0.03 -14.82
N ILE A 42 -20.88 1.04 -14.19
CA ILE A 42 -20.61 1.41 -12.80
C ILE A 42 -20.75 0.23 -11.82
N TRP A 43 -21.58 -0.75 -12.15
CA TRP A 43 -21.76 -1.95 -11.34
C TRP A 43 -20.50 -2.81 -11.28
N LEU A 44 -19.69 -2.82 -12.35
CA LEU A 44 -18.42 -3.54 -12.35
C LEU A 44 -17.47 -2.97 -11.28
N TRP A 45 -17.32 -1.64 -11.25
CA TRP A 45 -16.53 -0.99 -10.19
C TRP A 45 -17.10 -1.30 -8.80
N ARG A 46 -18.40 -1.16 -8.57
CA ARG A 46 -19.04 -1.42 -7.28
C ARG A 46 -18.79 -2.85 -6.76
N ILE A 47 -18.89 -3.84 -7.65
CA ILE A 47 -18.68 -5.25 -7.29
C ILE A 47 -17.21 -5.48 -6.95
N VAL A 48 -16.28 -4.99 -7.78
CA VAL A 48 -14.85 -5.16 -7.52
C VAL A 48 -14.42 -4.39 -6.27
N ASP A 49 -14.93 -3.19 -6.07
CA ASP A 49 -14.64 -2.38 -4.88
C ASP A 49 -15.13 -3.07 -3.60
N ALA A 50 -16.37 -3.55 -3.58
CA ALA A 50 -16.89 -4.33 -2.46
C ALA A 50 -16.05 -5.59 -2.18
N LEU A 51 -15.57 -6.27 -3.24
CA LEU A 51 -14.66 -7.41 -3.10
C LEU A 51 -13.32 -6.98 -2.47
N MET A 52 -12.73 -5.87 -2.92
CA MET A 52 -11.49 -5.34 -2.37
C MET A 52 -11.64 -4.94 -0.91
N LEU A 53 -12.77 -4.33 -0.53
CA LEU A 53 -13.09 -3.99 0.85
C LEU A 53 -13.23 -5.23 1.76
N VAL A 54 -13.63 -6.38 1.23
CA VAL A 54 -13.64 -7.65 1.98
C VAL A 54 -12.26 -8.30 2.00
N LEU A 55 -11.55 -8.27 0.87
CA LEU A 55 -10.23 -8.90 0.76
C LEU A 55 -9.16 -8.20 1.61
N LEU A 56 -9.27 -6.90 1.81
CA LEU A 56 -8.32 -6.14 2.61
C LEU A 56 -8.25 -6.63 4.06
N PRO A 57 -9.33 -6.64 4.85
CA PRO A 57 -9.29 -7.14 6.22
C PRO A 57 -8.95 -8.63 6.30
N VAL A 58 -9.44 -9.45 5.37
CA VAL A 58 -9.07 -10.87 5.30
C VAL A 58 -7.57 -11.05 5.09
N GLY A 59 -6.97 -10.26 4.20
CA GLY A 59 -5.52 -10.27 3.97
C GLY A 59 -4.72 -9.82 5.19
N ILE A 60 -5.18 -8.76 5.88
CA ILE A 60 -4.55 -8.25 7.11
C ILE A 60 -4.60 -9.29 8.22
N ILE A 61 -5.75 -9.93 8.44
CA ILE A 61 -5.88 -10.99 9.47
C ILE A 61 -4.91 -12.12 9.18
N ARG A 62 -4.92 -12.64 7.95
CA ARG A 62 -4.01 -13.73 7.56
C ARG A 62 -2.55 -13.36 7.76
N LEU A 63 -2.18 -12.13 7.44
CA LEU A 63 -0.82 -11.66 7.65
C LEU A 63 -0.51 -11.56 9.14
N ALA A 64 -1.44 -11.04 9.95
CA ALA A 64 -1.30 -10.95 11.40
C ALA A 64 -1.22 -12.35 12.07
N GLU A 65 -2.04 -13.31 11.65
CA GLU A 65 -2.00 -14.69 12.14
C GLU A 65 -0.64 -15.36 11.87
N LYS A 66 -0.14 -15.23 10.64
CA LYS A 66 1.19 -15.74 10.27
C LYS A 66 2.29 -15.09 11.08
N THR A 67 2.24 -13.77 11.21
CA THR A 67 3.22 -13.02 11.98
C THR A 67 3.15 -13.34 13.47
N ALA A 68 1.99 -13.57 14.04
CA ALA A 68 1.82 -13.93 15.44
C ALA A 68 2.06 -15.42 15.73
N GLY A 69 2.14 -16.27 14.70
CA GLY A 69 2.22 -17.74 14.87
C GLY A 69 0.94 -18.36 15.42
N VAL A 70 -0.18 -17.66 15.34
CA VAL A 70 -1.49 -18.10 15.85
C VAL A 70 -2.34 -18.55 14.66
N ARG A 71 -2.89 -19.77 14.72
CA ARG A 71 -3.82 -20.32 13.73
C ARG A 71 -5.23 -20.36 14.32
N SER A 72 -5.86 -19.24 14.43
CA SER A 72 -7.22 -19.14 14.98
C SER A 72 -8.04 -18.14 14.18
N ALA A 73 -8.28 -18.44 12.89
CA ALA A 73 -9.25 -17.69 12.10
C ALA A 73 -10.66 -18.00 12.57
N ASP A 74 -11.08 -17.40 13.66
CA ASP A 74 -12.45 -17.44 14.11
C ASP A 74 -13.25 -16.34 13.40
N ILE A 75 -14.56 -16.55 13.22
CA ILE A 75 -15.49 -15.57 12.64
C ILE A 75 -15.41 -14.22 13.33
N TRP A 76 -15.04 -14.20 14.61
CA TRP A 76 -14.86 -13.00 15.41
C TRP A 76 -13.70 -12.12 14.92
N HIS A 77 -12.62 -12.70 14.38
CA HIS A 77 -11.52 -11.94 13.77
C HIS A 77 -11.99 -11.25 12.47
N GLY A 78 -12.83 -11.93 11.70
CA GLY A 78 -13.49 -11.34 10.52
C GLY A 78 -14.37 -10.16 10.90
N ILE A 79 -15.23 -10.33 11.90
CA ILE A 79 -16.12 -9.26 12.41
C ILE A 79 -15.28 -8.09 12.94
N ALA A 80 -14.26 -8.35 13.76
CA ALA A 80 -13.39 -7.31 14.30
C ALA A 80 -12.70 -6.49 13.22
N SER A 81 -12.24 -7.15 12.16
CA SER A 81 -11.54 -6.45 11.06
C SER A 81 -12.47 -5.62 10.19
N VAL A 82 -13.66 -6.11 9.89
CA VAL A 82 -14.69 -5.30 9.20
C VAL A 82 -15.12 -4.14 10.07
N SER A 83 -15.22 -4.35 11.39
CA SER A 83 -15.53 -3.28 12.36
C SER A 83 -14.48 -2.17 12.35
N GLY A 84 -13.24 -2.46 11.97
CA GLY A 84 -12.17 -1.48 11.79
C GLY A 84 -12.54 -0.34 10.82
N TYR A 85 -13.32 -0.62 9.79
CA TYR A 85 -13.80 0.43 8.87
C TYR A 85 -14.69 1.48 9.57
N PHE A 86 -15.47 1.09 10.58
CA PHE A 86 -16.29 2.00 11.35
C PHE A 86 -15.49 2.86 12.34
N LEU A 87 -14.25 2.50 12.61
CA LEU A 87 -13.33 3.27 13.44
C LEU A 87 -12.55 4.32 12.63
N MET A 88 -12.55 4.20 11.31
CA MET A 88 -11.92 5.19 10.44
C MET A 88 -12.73 6.49 10.44
N ALA A 89 -12.05 7.62 10.27
CA ALA A 89 -12.72 8.88 10.05
C ALA A 89 -13.60 8.79 8.78
N ALA A 90 -14.82 9.33 8.85
CA ALA A 90 -15.77 9.26 7.73
C ALA A 90 -15.19 9.89 6.44
N THR A 91 -14.42 10.96 6.57
CA THR A 91 -13.69 11.60 5.49
C THR A 91 -12.68 10.63 4.87
N THR A 92 -11.81 10.02 5.67
CA THR A 92 -10.81 9.06 5.20
C THR A 92 -11.47 7.86 4.50
N PHE A 93 -12.53 7.29 5.10
CA PHE A 93 -13.27 6.19 4.48
C PHE A 93 -13.96 6.62 3.19
N GLY A 94 -14.58 7.80 3.18
CA GLY A 94 -15.23 8.36 1.99
C GLY A 94 -14.27 8.50 0.82
N TYR A 95 -13.12 9.08 1.04
CA TYR A 95 -12.10 9.27 -0.01
C TYR A 95 -11.40 7.97 -0.43
N ALA A 96 -11.10 7.10 0.50
CA ALA A 96 -10.33 5.88 0.22
C ALA A 96 -11.19 4.72 -0.29
N ALA A 97 -12.48 4.67 0.02
CA ALA A 97 -13.33 3.52 -0.25
C ALA A 97 -14.60 3.83 -1.07
N VAL A 98 -15.15 5.04 -0.97
CA VAL A 98 -16.42 5.39 -1.63
C VAL A 98 -16.21 6.18 -2.91
N TRP A 99 -15.19 7.03 -2.96
CA TRP A 99 -14.84 7.76 -4.15
C TRP A 99 -14.08 6.85 -5.13
N MET A 100 -14.57 6.70 -6.37
CA MET A 100 -14.04 5.73 -7.36
C MET A 100 -12.53 5.86 -7.57
N ASN A 101 -12.01 7.07 -7.80
CA ASN A 101 -10.59 7.25 -7.98
C ASN A 101 -9.82 6.88 -6.70
N GLY A 102 -10.29 7.36 -5.56
CA GLY A 102 -9.68 7.07 -4.27
C GLY A 102 -9.66 5.57 -3.97
N SER A 103 -10.76 4.86 -4.19
CA SER A 103 -10.82 3.42 -3.94
C SER A 103 -9.82 2.65 -4.81
N ILE A 104 -9.69 3.00 -6.08
CA ILE A 104 -8.77 2.35 -7.01
C ILE A 104 -7.31 2.64 -6.63
N PHE A 105 -6.97 3.89 -6.34
CA PHE A 105 -5.59 4.24 -6.00
C PHE A 105 -5.19 3.81 -4.59
N TYR A 106 -6.10 3.88 -3.60
CA TYR A 106 -5.77 3.57 -2.20
C TYR A 106 -6.22 2.16 -1.82
N THR A 107 -7.53 1.90 -1.74
CA THR A 107 -8.04 0.61 -1.23
C THR A 107 -7.58 -0.58 -2.07
N TRP A 108 -7.67 -0.50 -3.39
CA TRP A 108 -7.24 -1.61 -4.25
C TRP A 108 -5.74 -1.82 -4.22
N SER A 109 -4.97 -0.72 -4.23
CA SER A 109 -3.51 -0.78 -4.13
C SER A 109 -3.06 -1.41 -2.81
N PHE A 110 -3.64 -0.98 -1.67
CA PHE A 110 -3.35 -1.57 -0.36
C PHE A 110 -3.76 -3.03 -0.29
N THR A 111 -4.94 -3.36 -0.77
CA THR A 111 -5.40 -4.76 -0.83
C THR A 111 -4.42 -5.63 -1.60
N CYS A 112 -4.05 -5.20 -2.80
CA CYS A 112 -3.07 -5.91 -3.63
C CYS A 112 -1.72 -6.03 -2.92
N GLY A 113 -1.22 -4.96 -2.28
CA GLY A 113 0.03 -5.01 -1.54
C GLY A 113 0.02 -6.02 -0.38
N ILE A 114 -1.05 -6.05 0.41
CA ILE A 114 -1.24 -7.03 1.48
C ILE A 114 -1.30 -8.46 0.93
N TRP A 115 -1.94 -8.68 -0.22
CA TRP A 115 -1.98 -10.01 -0.84
C TRP A 115 -0.66 -10.41 -1.50
N ALA A 116 0.11 -9.47 -2.03
CA ALA A 116 1.47 -9.73 -2.51
C ALA A 116 2.42 -10.15 -1.38
N LEU A 117 2.21 -9.68 -0.15
CA LEU A 117 3.00 -10.05 1.02
C LEU A 117 2.64 -11.41 1.61
N GLN A 118 1.51 -12.04 1.25
CA GLN A 118 1.12 -13.33 1.84
C GLN A 118 2.16 -14.43 1.65
N PRO A 119 2.69 -14.69 0.43
CA PRO A 119 3.72 -15.72 0.26
C PRO A 119 5.07 -15.34 0.87
N VAL A 120 5.36 -14.05 0.97
CA VAL A 120 6.56 -13.55 1.69
C VAL A 120 6.46 -13.89 3.16
N ALA A 121 5.29 -13.68 3.76
CA ALA A 121 5.03 -14.02 5.16
C ALA A 121 5.10 -15.54 5.41
N ASP A 122 4.53 -16.38 4.51
CA ASP A 122 4.66 -17.85 4.58
C ASP A 122 6.14 -18.28 4.66
N LEU A 123 6.96 -17.67 3.82
CA LEU A 123 8.38 -17.98 3.74
C LEU A 123 9.18 -17.51 4.96
N VAL A 124 8.89 -16.29 5.45
CA VAL A 124 9.63 -15.66 6.55
C VAL A 124 9.26 -16.26 7.90
N PHE A 125 7.96 -16.48 8.15
CA PHE A 125 7.41 -16.79 9.47
C PHE A 125 7.08 -18.26 9.63
N ASP A 126 6.46 -18.88 8.64
CA ASP A 126 6.08 -20.30 8.72
C ASP A 126 7.19 -21.25 8.22
N GLY A 127 8.25 -20.70 7.60
CA GLY A 127 9.31 -21.50 6.97
C GLY A 127 8.81 -22.34 5.77
N GLU A 128 7.60 -22.07 5.28
CA GLU A 128 7.05 -22.73 4.12
C GLU A 128 7.76 -22.28 2.84
N HIS A 129 7.87 -23.18 1.85
CA HIS A 129 8.40 -22.80 0.55
C HIS A 129 7.43 -21.90 -0.22
N PHE A 130 7.94 -20.85 -0.81
CA PHE A 130 7.18 -20.02 -1.76
C PHE A 130 6.76 -20.89 -2.96
N LYS A 131 5.48 -21.19 -3.06
CA LYS A 131 4.95 -22.08 -4.10
C LYS A 131 4.82 -21.33 -5.42
N ARG A 132 5.31 -21.90 -6.53
CA ARG A 132 5.23 -21.26 -7.87
C ARG A 132 3.81 -20.79 -8.23
N ARG A 133 2.79 -21.54 -7.81
CA ARG A 133 1.38 -21.15 -8.02
C ARG A 133 1.01 -19.83 -7.33
N GLN A 134 1.69 -19.44 -6.27
CA GLN A 134 1.44 -18.19 -5.59
C GLN A 134 1.88 -16.97 -6.42
N LEU A 135 2.85 -17.14 -7.32
CA LEU A 135 3.27 -16.10 -8.27
C LEU A 135 2.13 -15.62 -9.18
N PHE A 136 1.17 -16.48 -9.50
CA PHE A 136 0.04 -16.11 -10.36
C PHE A 136 -0.83 -14.99 -9.78
N TYR A 137 -0.93 -14.87 -8.47
CA TYR A 137 -1.64 -13.74 -7.85
C TYR A 137 -0.68 -12.70 -7.26
N ALA A 138 0.46 -13.13 -6.72
CA ALA A 138 1.39 -12.24 -6.05
C ALA A 138 2.02 -11.22 -7.00
N ILE A 139 2.46 -11.65 -8.19
CA ILE A 139 3.04 -10.75 -9.20
C ILE A 139 2.01 -9.72 -9.70
N PRO A 140 0.81 -10.07 -10.18
CA PRO A 140 -0.19 -9.07 -10.53
C PRO A 140 -0.52 -8.11 -9.39
N CYS A 141 -0.68 -8.62 -8.17
CA CYS A 141 -0.91 -7.81 -6.99
C CYS A 141 0.26 -6.85 -6.71
N ALA A 142 1.50 -7.32 -6.80
CA ALA A 142 2.68 -6.49 -6.62
C ALA A 142 2.78 -5.37 -7.66
N VAL A 143 2.49 -5.67 -8.93
CA VAL A 143 2.46 -4.68 -10.02
C VAL A 143 1.38 -3.63 -9.78
N ILE A 144 0.15 -4.05 -9.46
CA ILE A 144 -0.95 -3.13 -9.18
C ILE A 144 -0.60 -2.24 -7.99
N ALA A 145 -0.13 -2.81 -6.89
CA ALA A 145 0.25 -2.06 -5.70
C ALA A 145 1.36 -1.03 -5.98
N SER A 146 2.41 -1.46 -6.70
CA SER A 146 3.61 -0.63 -6.91
C SER A 146 3.46 0.42 -8.02
N MET A 147 2.52 0.22 -8.97
CA MET A 147 2.25 1.18 -10.04
C MET A 147 0.98 2.01 -9.83
N SER A 148 0.33 1.91 -8.66
CA SER A 148 -0.87 2.71 -8.37
C SER A 148 -0.60 3.85 -7.41
N ILE A 149 0.31 3.68 -6.45
CA ILE A 149 0.65 4.72 -5.47
C ILE A 149 2.09 4.55 -4.99
N GLU A 150 2.81 5.67 -4.91
CA GLU A 150 4.25 5.74 -4.60
C GLU A 150 4.57 5.10 -3.25
N GLN A 151 3.78 5.40 -2.22
CA GLN A 151 3.97 4.90 -0.86
C GLN A 151 3.89 3.37 -0.81
N MET A 152 2.90 2.80 -1.48
CA MET A 152 2.71 1.35 -1.46
C MET A 152 3.82 0.62 -2.22
N GLY A 153 4.26 1.18 -3.36
CA GLY A 153 5.39 0.66 -4.11
C GLY A 153 6.67 0.64 -3.29
N ALA A 154 6.98 1.76 -2.63
CA ALA A 154 8.17 1.88 -1.78
C ALA A 154 8.13 0.92 -0.58
N VAL A 155 7.00 0.84 0.14
CA VAL A 155 6.84 -0.06 1.29
C VAL A 155 6.95 -1.52 0.87
N LEU A 156 6.23 -1.92 -0.19
CA LEU A 156 6.24 -3.29 -0.67
C LEU A 156 7.65 -3.73 -1.10
N PHE A 157 8.32 -2.92 -1.92
CA PHE A 157 9.69 -3.18 -2.35
C PHE A 157 10.64 -3.31 -1.16
N THR A 158 10.55 -2.40 -0.19
CA THR A 158 11.41 -2.42 1.00
C THR A 158 11.19 -3.68 1.83
N LEU A 159 9.93 -4.08 2.07
CA LEU A 159 9.62 -5.28 2.85
C LEU A 159 10.08 -6.56 2.14
N GLU A 160 9.89 -6.64 0.84
CA GLU A 160 10.38 -7.78 0.04
C GLU A 160 11.91 -7.85 0.04
N LEU A 161 12.60 -6.73 -0.13
CA LEU A 161 14.05 -6.66 -0.07
C LEU A 161 14.59 -7.06 1.31
N LEU A 162 13.96 -6.57 2.39
CA LEU A 162 14.31 -6.96 3.74
C LEU A 162 14.08 -8.46 3.97
N ALA A 163 13.01 -9.03 3.42
CA ALA A 163 12.76 -10.46 3.48
C ALA A 163 13.85 -11.28 2.75
N VAL A 164 14.28 -10.84 1.56
CA VAL A 164 15.41 -11.47 0.83
C VAL A 164 16.67 -11.45 1.68
N LEU A 165 17.04 -10.27 2.23
CA LEU A 165 18.23 -10.10 3.04
C LEU A 165 18.18 -10.93 4.33
N PHE A 166 17.02 -10.94 5.00
CA PHE A 166 16.80 -11.70 6.23
C PHE A 166 16.93 -13.21 6.00
N LEU A 167 16.31 -13.74 4.95
CA LEU A 167 16.39 -15.17 4.62
C LEU A 167 17.79 -15.58 4.20
N TYR A 168 18.49 -14.74 3.46
CA TYR A 168 19.90 -14.98 3.13
C TYR A 168 20.77 -15.01 4.38
N TRP A 169 20.52 -14.11 5.32
CA TRP A 169 21.28 -14.08 6.59
C TRP A 169 20.96 -15.29 7.48
N ARG A 170 19.67 -15.67 7.61
CA ARG A 170 19.18 -16.75 8.46
C ARG A 170 19.53 -18.14 7.91
N ASP A 171 19.19 -18.37 6.64
CA ASP A 171 19.17 -19.73 6.06
C ASP A 171 20.28 -19.95 5.04
N ARG A 172 21.03 -18.91 4.66
CA ARG A 172 22.03 -18.91 3.59
C ARG A 172 21.45 -19.41 2.26
N LYS A 173 20.16 -19.33 2.09
CA LYS A 173 19.43 -19.74 0.87
C LYS A 173 18.56 -18.58 0.41
N ILE A 174 18.40 -18.48 -0.89
CA ILE A 174 17.56 -17.46 -1.52
C ILE A 174 16.45 -18.18 -2.30
N SER A 175 15.19 -17.77 -2.08
CA SER A 175 14.08 -18.20 -2.92
C SER A 175 14.10 -17.40 -4.22
N TRP A 176 14.19 -18.07 -5.35
CA TRP A 176 14.14 -17.41 -6.65
C TRP A 176 12.78 -16.78 -6.92
N GLU A 177 11.69 -17.37 -6.38
CA GLU A 177 10.33 -16.85 -6.48
C GLU A 177 10.22 -15.48 -5.79
N LEU A 178 10.80 -15.36 -4.60
CA LEU A 178 10.85 -14.09 -3.89
C LEU A 178 11.70 -13.06 -4.63
N CYS A 179 12.88 -13.47 -5.13
CA CYS A 179 13.74 -12.57 -5.94
C CYS A 179 13.02 -12.09 -7.20
N LEU A 180 12.29 -12.98 -7.89
CA LEU A 180 11.50 -12.61 -9.06
C LEU A 180 10.41 -11.60 -8.70
N GLN A 181 9.66 -11.84 -7.64
CA GLN A 181 8.63 -10.90 -7.16
C GLN A 181 9.25 -9.55 -6.82
N THR A 182 10.32 -9.53 -6.02
CA THR A 182 11.03 -8.29 -5.65
C THR A 182 11.55 -7.53 -6.86
N ALA A 183 12.09 -8.23 -7.85
CA ALA A 183 12.56 -7.61 -9.10
C ALA A 183 11.40 -6.98 -9.89
N VAL A 184 10.26 -7.66 -9.98
CA VAL A 184 9.06 -7.13 -10.64
C VAL A 184 8.50 -5.93 -9.87
N THR A 185 8.43 -6.00 -8.54
CA THR A 185 8.03 -4.88 -7.68
C THR A 185 8.93 -3.67 -7.89
N ALA A 186 10.26 -3.89 -7.90
CA ALA A 186 11.24 -2.82 -8.14
C ALA A 186 11.07 -2.19 -9.52
N ALA A 187 10.88 -3.00 -10.57
CA ALA A 187 10.66 -2.50 -11.93
C ALA A 187 9.35 -1.72 -12.04
N ALA A 188 8.26 -2.21 -11.44
CA ALA A 188 6.96 -1.54 -11.42
C ALA A 188 7.04 -0.20 -10.66
N PHE A 189 7.69 -0.20 -9.51
CA PHE A 189 7.93 1.01 -8.73
C PHE A 189 8.82 2.02 -9.49
N ALA A 190 9.89 1.54 -10.17
CA ALA A 190 10.75 2.40 -10.96
C ALA A 190 9.99 3.08 -12.12
N VAL A 191 9.10 2.36 -12.80
CA VAL A 191 8.24 2.94 -13.85
C VAL A 191 7.38 4.06 -13.29
N LEU A 192 6.79 3.87 -12.11
CA LEU A 192 6.00 4.91 -11.45
C LEU A 192 6.86 6.11 -11.05
N PHE A 193 7.99 5.84 -10.36
CA PHE A 193 8.82 6.88 -9.76
C PHE A 193 9.55 7.73 -10.78
N LEU A 194 10.02 7.12 -11.88
CA LEU A 194 10.79 7.78 -12.94
C LEU A 194 9.91 8.43 -14.03
N ALA A 195 8.59 8.47 -13.86
CA ALA A 195 7.71 9.05 -14.85
C ALA A 195 7.95 10.55 -15.00
N PRO A 196 8.15 11.06 -16.24
CA PRO A 196 8.38 12.48 -16.49
C PRO A 196 7.25 13.39 -15.99
N GLY A 197 6.01 12.89 -16.04
CA GLY A 197 4.83 13.62 -15.58
C GLY A 197 4.84 13.96 -14.09
N ASN A 198 5.60 13.22 -13.26
CA ASN A 198 5.68 13.51 -11.82
C ASN A 198 6.26 14.90 -11.55
N GLU A 199 7.31 15.30 -12.27
CA GLU A 199 7.92 16.66 -12.11
C GLU A 199 6.93 17.75 -12.49
N LEU A 200 6.19 17.57 -13.60
CA LEU A 200 5.20 18.54 -14.06
C LEU A 200 4.04 18.67 -13.07
N ARG A 201 3.60 17.54 -12.51
CA ARG A 201 2.57 17.53 -11.47
C ARG A 201 3.04 18.30 -10.24
N VAL A 202 4.22 17.98 -9.71
CA VAL A 202 4.81 18.68 -8.56
C VAL A 202 4.87 20.18 -8.79
N ALA A 203 5.39 20.61 -9.95
CA ALA A 203 5.45 22.02 -10.28
C ALA A 203 4.08 22.69 -10.31
N SER A 204 3.06 22.02 -10.86
CA SER A 204 1.68 22.51 -10.88
C SER A 204 1.08 22.60 -9.48
N GLU A 205 1.24 21.54 -8.67
CA GLU A 205 0.70 21.47 -7.31
C GLU A 205 1.34 22.53 -6.40
N VAL A 206 2.67 22.64 -6.43
CA VAL A 206 3.40 23.69 -5.68
C VAL A 206 2.92 25.09 -6.08
N THR A 207 2.79 25.38 -7.38
CA THR A 207 2.36 26.69 -7.84
C THR A 207 0.94 27.02 -7.39
N ASN A 208 0.03 26.05 -7.42
CA ASN A 208 -1.39 26.30 -7.16
C ASN A 208 -1.75 26.26 -5.66
N TRP A 209 -1.12 25.36 -4.90
CA TRP A 209 -1.54 25.08 -3.52
C TRP A 209 -0.54 25.54 -2.47
N MET A 210 0.77 25.56 -2.81
CA MET A 210 1.84 25.84 -1.84
C MET A 210 2.97 26.66 -2.44
N PRO A 211 2.72 27.89 -2.88
CA PRO A 211 3.73 28.71 -3.56
C PRO A 211 4.95 29.03 -2.68
N GLN A 212 4.83 28.96 -1.35
CA GLN A 212 5.93 29.14 -0.40
C GLN A 212 6.82 27.90 -0.23
N TYR A 213 6.40 26.73 -0.70
CA TYR A 213 7.09 25.46 -0.49
C TYR A 213 8.56 25.46 -0.94
N PRO A 214 8.92 25.99 -2.13
CA PRO A 214 10.31 26.02 -2.57
C PRO A 214 11.23 26.92 -1.71
N SER A 215 10.65 27.82 -0.92
CA SER A 215 11.42 28.72 -0.04
C SER A 215 11.71 28.12 1.34
N LEU A 216 11.11 26.98 1.68
CA LEU A 216 11.29 26.33 2.96
C LEU A 216 12.62 25.56 3.01
N THR A 217 13.24 25.57 4.17
CA THR A 217 14.43 24.75 4.43
C THR A 217 14.04 23.29 4.66
N PHE A 218 14.97 22.38 4.42
CA PHE A 218 14.77 20.95 4.69
C PHE A 218 14.23 20.64 6.10
N GLY A 219 14.76 21.34 7.12
CA GLY A 219 14.27 21.18 8.50
C GLY A 219 12.81 21.63 8.68
N GLN A 220 12.38 22.66 7.97
CA GLN A 220 10.98 23.12 7.98
C GLN A 220 10.07 22.13 7.26
N HIS A 221 10.50 21.55 6.13
CA HIS A 221 9.76 20.47 5.46
C HIS A 221 9.54 19.27 6.40
N LEU A 222 10.60 18.78 7.06
CA LEU A 222 10.50 17.70 8.03
C LEU A 222 9.55 18.04 9.19
N PHE A 223 9.67 19.25 9.73
CA PHE A 223 8.83 19.68 10.85
C PHE A 223 7.35 19.73 10.47
N ILE A 224 7.02 20.34 9.34
CA ILE A 224 5.64 20.46 8.84
C ILE A 224 5.06 19.06 8.56
N THR A 225 5.85 18.18 7.93
CA THR A 225 5.40 16.79 7.68
C THR A 225 5.17 16.01 8.95
N ALA A 226 6.08 16.12 9.93
CA ALA A 226 5.91 15.48 11.22
C ALA A 226 4.69 16.01 11.97
N GLN A 227 4.50 17.32 11.97
CA GLN A 227 3.34 17.96 12.59
C GLN A 227 2.02 17.50 11.93
N TRP A 228 1.99 17.47 10.60
CA TRP A 228 0.83 17.00 9.86
C TRP A 228 0.54 15.52 10.12
N LEU A 229 1.55 14.66 10.10
CA LEU A 229 1.43 13.23 10.41
C LEU A 229 0.87 13.01 11.81
N ILE A 230 1.43 13.70 12.82
CA ILE A 230 0.96 13.61 14.20
C ILE A 230 -0.47 14.11 14.33
N SER A 231 -0.80 15.22 13.69
CA SER A 231 -2.16 15.79 13.72
C SER A 231 -3.18 14.85 13.09
N SER A 232 -2.88 14.30 11.92
CA SER A 232 -3.76 13.36 11.21
C SER A 232 -4.00 12.09 12.04
N PHE A 233 -2.96 11.55 12.65
CA PHE A 233 -3.12 10.38 13.52
C PHE A 233 -3.81 10.70 14.83
N ALA A 234 -3.42 11.77 15.51
CA ALA A 234 -3.94 12.09 16.86
C ALA A 234 -5.37 12.63 16.83
N ASN A 235 -5.77 13.34 15.78
CA ASN A 235 -7.08 14.00 15.73
C ASN A 235 -8.10 13.21 14.93
N GLU A 236 -7.77 12.78 13.72
CA GLU A 236 -8.75 12.20 12.80
C GLU A 236 -8.87 10.68 12.96
N ASN A 237 -7.76 9.97 13.14
CA ASN A 237 -7.73 8.52 13.17
C ASN A 237 -7.45 7.91 14.55
N LYS A 238 -7.62 8.66 15.63
CA LYS A 238 -7.34 8.22 17.01
C LYS A 238 -8.06 6.93 17.42
N LEU A 239 -9.32 6.75 17.02
CA LEU A 239 -10.08 5.54 17.33
C LEU A 239 -9.57 4.34 16.54
N PHE A 240 -9.20 4.53 15.30
CA PHE A 240 -8.60 3.48 14.47
C PHE A 240 -7.26 3.03 15.05
N LEU A 241 -6.40 3.98 15.44
CA LEU A 241 -5.14 3.68 16.11
C LEU A 241 -5.34 2.96 17.44
N ALA A 242 -6.27 3.43 18.28
CA ALA A 242 -6.60 2.77 19.53
C ALA A 242 -7.08 1.33 19.29
N GLY A 243 -7.87 1.09 18.25
CA GLY A 243 -8.28 -0.24 17.81
C GLY A 243 -7.11 -1.14 17.42
N ILE A 244 -6.18 -0.63 16.60
CA ILE A 244 -4.96 -1.36 16.21
C ILE A 244 -4.12 -1.71 17.45
N TRP A 245 -3.89 -0.75 18.34
CA TRP A 245 -3.15 -0.98 19.59
C TRP A 245 -3.82 -2.02 20.47
N MET A 246 -5.15 -1.96 20.61
CA MET A 246 -5.90 -2.93 21.38
C MET A 246 -5.79 -4.35 20.81
N ILE A 247 -5.92 -4.49 19.48
CA ILE A 247 -5.73 -5.78 18.78
C ILE A 247 -4.29 -6.28 19.00
N GLY A 248 -3.29 -5.43 18.84
CA GLY A 248 -1.89 -5.78 19.10
C GLY A 248 -1.65 -6.29 20.52
N ILE A 249 -2.21 -5.62 21.53
CA ILE A 249 -2.11 -6.04 22.94
C ILE A 249 -2.80 -7.39 23.17
N LEU A 250 -3.96 -7.61 22.57
CA LEU A 250 -4.70 -8.88 22.70
C LEU A 250 -3.93 -10.03 22.06
N LEU A 251 -3.35 -9.84 20.89
CA LEU A 251 -2.52 -10.83 20.21
C LEU A 251 -1.26 -11.17 21.02
N LEU A 252 -0.58 -10.16 21.58
CA LEU A 252 0.57 -10.37 22.46
C LEU A 252 0.20 -11.14 23.75
N LYS A 253 -0.99 -10.84 24.31
CA LYS A 253 -1.47 -11.55 25.51
C LYS A 253 -1.81 -13.02 25.23
N GLU A 254 -2.39 -13.30 24.06
CA GLU A 254 -2.72 -14.67 23.63
C GLU A 254 -1.45 -15.49 23.40
N ARG A 255 -0.46 -14.92 22.75
CA ARG A 255 0.85 -15.54 22.52
C ARG A 255 1.60 -15.88 23.81
N ARG A 256 1.52 -15.03 24.85
CA ARG A 256 2.13 -15.31 26.16
C ARG A 256 1.50 -16.51 26.85
N LYS A 257 0.24 -16.85 26.58
CA LYS A 257 -0.42 -18.03 27.15
C LYS A 257 0.11 -19.34 26.57
N ASP A 258 0.57 -19.31 25.32
CA ASP A 258 1.07 -20.52 24.63
C ASP A 258 2.55 -20.86 24.96
N GLY A 259 3.16 -20.18 25.92
CA GLY A 259 4.50 -20.53 26.44
C GLY A 259 5.65 -20.31 25.47
N SER A 260 5.48 -19.46 24.47
CA SER A 260 6.52 -19.13 23.49
C SER A 260 7.64 -18.27 24.13
N ASN A 261 8.86 -18.66 23.83
CA ASN A 261 10.10 -18.26 24.47
C ASN A 261 10.44 -16.77 24.25
N ASP A 262 10.89 -16.06 25.28
CA ASP A 262 11.28 -14.62 25.35
C ASP A 262 12.15 -14.12 24.17
N ARG A 263 12.96 -15.00 23.58
CA ARG A 263 13.86 -14.63 22.46
C ARG A 263 13.12 -14.33 21.17
N SER A 264 11.98 -14.97 20.94
CA SER A 264 11.10 -14.72 19.81
C SER A 264 10.39 -13.36 19.92
N ASP A 265 10.03 -12.97 21.16
CA ASP A 265 9.29 -11.72 21.40
C ASP A 265 10.14 -10.47 21.14
N SER A 266 11.46 -10.53 21.43
CA SER A 266 12.39 -9.43 21.13
C SER A 266 12.56 -9.23 19.62
N VAL A 267 12.63 -10.33 18.85
CA VAL A 267 12.70 -10.27 17.38
C VAL A 267 11.40 -9.67 16.80
N TRP A 268 10.25 -10.04 17.37
CA TRP A 268 8.96 -9.51 16.92
C TRP A 268 8.77 -8.03 17.27
N MET A 269 9.20 -7.58 18.43
CA MET A 269 9.17 -6.15 18.76
C MET A 269 10.10 -5.34 17.84
N CYS A 270 11.28 -5.89 17.50
CA CYS A 270 12.15 -5.27 16.51
C CYS A 270 11.48 -5.22 15.13
N PHE A 271 10.84 -6.30 14.68
CA PHE A 271 10.11 -6.31 13.40
C PHE A 271 8.93 -5.35 13.38
N ALA A 272 8.13 -5.29 14.45
CA ALA A 272 7.05 -4.32 14.58
C ALA A 272 7.55 -2.88 14.60
N GLY A 273 8.66 -2.62 15.28
CA GLY A 273 9.34 -1.33 15.28
C GLY A 273 9.89 -0.97 13.91
N ILE A 274 10.59 -1.90 13.24
CA ILE A 274 11.10 -1.72 11.88
C ILE A 274 9.94 -1.51 10.90
N PHE A 275 8.87 -2.30 10.99
CA PHE A 275 7.67 -2.15 10.16
C PHE A 275 7.04 -0.76 10.33
N THR A 276 6.92 -0.27 11.57
CA THR A 276 6.41 1.07 11.85
C THR A 276 7.32 2.14 11.23
N VAL A 277 8.62 2.04 11.43
CA VAL A 277 9.61 2.97 10.85
C VAL A 277 9.58 2.91 9.33
N VAL A 278 9.60 1.71 8.74
CA VAL A 278 9.55 1.52 7.28
C VAL A 278 8.23 2.03 6.69
N SER A 279 7.11 1.88 7.39
CA SER A 279 5.83 2.44 6.97
C SER A 279 5.82 3.99 7.01
N CYS A 280 6.64 4.60 7.86
CA CYS A 280 6.81 6.05 7.92
C CYS A 280 7.86 6.57 6.91
N LEU A 281 8.83 5.73 6.49
CA LEU A 281 9.90 6.14 5.55
C LEU A 281 9.39 6.68 4.22
N PRO A 282 8.34 6.13 3.57
CA PRO A 282 7.81 6.72 2.34
C PRO A 282 7.28 8.13 2.55
N PHE A 283 6.66 8.43 3.69
CA PHE A 283 6.21 9.78 4.02
C PHE A 283 7.41 10.73 4.18
N LEU A 284 8.45 10.28 4.86
CA LEU A 284 9.69 11.05 5.00
C LEU A 284 10.45 11.14 3.67
N GLY A 285 10.55 10.04 2.93
CA GLY A 285 11.27 9.97 1.66
C GLY A 285 10.58 10.75 0.55
N ILE A 286 9.27 10.68 0.45
CA ILE A 286 8.50 11.44 -0.54
C ILE A 286 8.57 12.93 -0.22
N THR A 287 8.52 13.32 1.06
CA THR A 287 8.70 14.69 1.50
C THR A 287 10.09 15.21 1.19
N VAL A 288 11.10 14.37 1.31
CA VAL A 288 12.52 14.73 1.12
C VAL A 288 12.94 14.69 -0.35
N LEU A 289 12.42 13.70 -1.11
CA LEU A 289 12.88 13.45 -2.49
C LEU A 289 11.99 14.08 -3.56
N SER A 290 10.72 14.34 -3.28
CA SER A 290 9.78 14.82 -4.29
C SER A 290 9.19 16.20 -4.04
N ASP A 291 9.59 16.89 -2.97
CA ASP A 291 9.01 18.19 -2.59
C ASP A 291 7.45 18.21 -2.48
N VAL A 292 6.80 17.04 -2.45
CA VAL A 292 5.32 16.87 -2.53
C VAL A 292 4.70 16.57 -1.17
N GLY A 293 5.47 16.53 -0.12
CA GLY A 293 5.02 16.01 1.19
C GLY A 293 3.93 16.79 1.92
N MET A 294 3.42 17.86 1.35
CA MET A 294 2.31 18.61 1.95
C MET A 294 0.96 18.37 1.27
N ASP A 295 0.95 17.81 0.06
CA ASP A 295 -0.25 17.68 -0.75
C ASP A 295 -1.19 16.52 -0.38
N ILE A 296 -0.77 15.64 0.53
CA ILE A 296 -1.64 14.52 0.93
C ILE A 296 -2.83 15.00 1.77
N GLY A 297 -2.66 16.11 2.49
CA GLY A 297 -3.74 16.72 3.28
C GLY A 297 -4.74 17.50 2.42
N ASP A 298 -4.26 18.26 1.47
CA ASP A 298 -5.10 19.13 0.63
C ASP A 298 -5.70 18.39 -0.59
N ILE A 299 -5.03 17.37 -1.12
CA ILE A 299 -5.59 16.48 -2.13
C ILE A 299 -6.74 15.63 -1.57
N MET A 300 -6.76 15.38 -0.24
CA MET A 300 -7.91 14.73 0.39
C MET A 300 -9.10 15.69 0.62
N LEU A 301 -8.93 16.98 0.43
CA LEU A 301 -10.00 17.99 0.58
C LEU A 301 -10.56 18.50 -0.76
N CYS A 302 -9.97 18.13 -1.88
CA CYS A 302 -10.49 18.34 -3.23
C CYS A 302 -10.86 17.03 -3.89
#